data_5ab17791e3ff71f7d180cb2030a81343
#
_entry.id   5ab17791e3ff71f7d180cb2030a81343
#
_cell.length_a   1.000
_cell.length_b   1.000
_cell.length_c   1.000
_cell.angle_alpha   90.00
_cell.angle_beta   90.00
_cell.angle_gamma   90.00
#
_symmetry.space_group_name_H-M   'P 1'
#
loop_
_entity.id
_entity.type
_entity.pdbx_description
1 polymer ?
#
loop_
_entity_poly.entity_id
_entity_poly.type
_entity_poly.pdbx_seq_one_letter_code
_entity_poly.pdbx_strand_id
1 'polypeptide(L)'
;MSSQITTAFVNQFSSNVQLLSQQKTSLLRGAVSEESVTGEKAFFDQVGSLAAVKRASRHQDTLIQDTPHSRRMVSLDTYEWADLIDDADKVRMLADPTSVYAQAAAAAMGRSMDDAIISAATGTSLTGSSGGTSTDMVSGNIIAHGSADLSVAKLIQAKKILDNGSVDPSIQRYIAVAPAQVEALLGVTSVTSSDFSNIKALVQGEVDTFLGFKFIMSTRLAVASNIRTCFAWAEDGIKLGVGKDVM
;
A
#
# COMPACT_ATOMS: atom_id res chain seq x y z
N MET A 1 0.30 -63.78 -22.41
CA MET A 1 0.31 -62.30 -22.21
C MET A 1 1.71 -61.90 -21.82
N SER A 2 2.32 -61.00 -22.56
CA SER A 2 3.69 -60.56 -22.28
C SER A 2 3.72 -59.75 -20.96
N SER A 3 4.44 -60.28 -19.97
CA SER A 3 4.63 -59.62 -18.67
C SER A 3 5.48 -58.31 -18.74
N GLN A 4 6.02 -58.01 -19.91
CA GLN A 4 6.86 -56.84 -20.13
C GLN A 4 6.09 -55.58 -20.56
N ILE A 5 4.79 -55.68 -20.78
CA ILE A 5 3.96 -54.51 -21.13
C ILE A 5 3.85 -53.51 -19.94
N THR A 6 3.99 -54.00 -18.71
CA THR A 6 3.96 -53.12 -17.52
C THR A 6 5.13 -52.14 -17.43
N THR A 7 6.28 -52.47 -18.07
CA THR A 7 7.42 -51.55 -18.15
C THR A 7 7.23 -50.43 -19.19
N ALA A 8 6.20 -50.53 -20.05
CA ALA A 8 5.85 -49.53 -21.04
C ALA A 8 4.82 -48.51 -20.52
N PHE A 9 4.33 -48.64 -19.29
CA PHE A 9 3.50 -47.61 -18.67
C PHE A 9 4.36 -46.42 -18.34
N VAL A 10 4.33 -45.43 -19.21
CA VAL A 10 4.96 -44.13 -18.97
C VAL A 10 4.00 -43.28 -18.18
N ASN A 11 4.45 -42.79 -17.02
CA ASN A 11 3.70 -41.76 -16.29
C ASN A 11 3.51 -40.54 -17.18
N GLN A 12 2.29 -40.14 -17.37
CA GLN A 12 2.00 -38.87 -18.08
C GLN A 12 2.36 -37.72 -17.17
N PHE A 13 3.44 -37.00 -17.46
CA PHE A 13 3.80 -35.78 -16.79
C PHE A 13 3.19 -34.59 -17.53
N SER A 14 2.70 -33.60 -16.76
CA SER A 14 2.26 -32.34 -17.36
C SER A 14 3.45 -31.64 -18.00
N SER A 15 3.32 -31.27 -19.27
CA SER A 15 4.32 -30.49 -19.99
C SER A 15 4.29 -28.99 -19.57
N ASN A 16 3.33 -28.60 -18.74
CA ASN A 16 3.16 -27.21 -18.33
C ASN A 16 3.56 -27.02 -16.87
N VAL A 17 4.44 -26.07 -16.63
CA VAL A 17 4.73 -25.55 -15.29
C VAL A 17 3.64 -24.54 -14.92
N GLN A 18 2.94 -24.77 -13.80
CA GLN A 18 1.88 -23.87 -13.34
C GLN A 18 2.42 -22.94 -12.26
N LEU A 19 2.16 -21.63 -12.42
CA LEU A 19 2.42 -20.65 -11.37
C LEU A 19 1.39 -20.83 -10.25
N LEU A 20 1.87 -20.98 -9.01
CA LEU A 20 1.00 -20.98 -7.83
C LEU A 20 0.27 -19.64 -7.71
N SER A 21 -0.97 -19.70 -7.23
CA SER A 21 -1.77 -18.49 -6.99
C SER A 21 -1.05 -17.57 -6.00
N GLN A 22 -0.70 -16.39 -6.46
CA GLN A 22 -0.01 -15.35 -5.68
C GLN A 22 -0.45 -13.96 -6.14
N GLN A 23 -0.14 -12.94 -5.33
CA GLN A 23 -0.32 -11.56 -5.73
C GLN A 23 0.55 -11.27 -6.97
N LYS A 24 -0.08 -10.92 -8.08
CA LYS A 24 0.60 -10.72 -9.38
C LYS A 24 1.11 -9.29 -9.58
N THR A 25 0.42 -8.31 -9.00
CA THR A 25 0.72 -6.88 -9.17
C THR A 25 0.75 -6.19 -7.82
N SER A 26 1.25 -4.95 -7.78
CA SER A 26 1.10 -4.09 -6.61
C SER A 26 -0.37 -3.78 -6.36
N LEU A 27 -0.82 -3.90 -5.11
CA LEU A 27 -2.18 -3.56 -4.66
C LEU A 27 -2.30 -2.09 -4.25
N LEU A 28 -1.20 -1.51 -3.77
CA LEU A 28 -1.18 -0.16 -3.22
C LEU A 28 -0.84 0.90 -4.27
N ARG A 29 -0.17 0.53 -5.36
CA ARG A 29 0.26 1.45 -6.42
C ARG A 29 -0.88 2.31 -6.96
N GLY A 30 -2.05 1.74 -7.22
CA GLY A 30 -3.23 2.45 -7.72
C GLY A 30 -3.96 3.32 -6.68
N ALA A 31 -3.47 3.37 -5.43
CA ALA A 31 -4.06 4.13 -4.33
C ALA A 31 -3.14 5.25 -3.82
N VAL A 32 -2.03 5.48 -4.49
CA VAL A 32 -1.04 6.52 -4.17
C VAL A 32 -0.79 7.39 -5.41
N SER A 33 -0.34 8.61 -5.18
CA SER A 33 0.03 9.52 -6.26
C SER A 33 1.42 9.15 -6.80
N GLU A 34 1.52 8.86 -8.11
CA GLU A 34 2.79 8.52 -8.74
C GLU A 34 3.44 9.75 -9.35
N GLU A 35 4.75 9.89 -9.15
CA GLU A 35 5.55 10.92 -9.80
C GLU A 35 6.83 10.32 -10.39
N SER A 36 7.16 10.72 -11.62
CA SER A 36 8.41 10.28 -12.26
C SER A 36 9.60 11.02 -11.65
N VAL A 37 10.60 10.26 -11.22
CA VAL A 37 11.82 10.78 -10.59
C VAL A 37 13.01 10.48 -11.48
N THR A 38 13.80 11.51 -11.78
CA THR A 38 15.09 11.41 -12.46
C THR A 38 16.21 11.74 -11.48
N GLY A 39 17.16 10.80 -11.33
CA GLY A 39 18.27 10.93 -10.38
C GLY A 39 18.07 10.10 -9.11
N GLU A 40 19.03 10.16 -8.21
CA GLU A 40 19.05 9.37 -6.97
C GLU A 40 18.03 9.83 -5.94
N LYS A 41 17.76 11.15 -5.90
CA LYS A 41 16.90 11.78 -4.91
C LYS A 41 15.96 12.78 -5.58
N ALA A 42 14.73 12.83 -5.12
CA ALA A 42 13.76 13.85 -5.48
C ALA A 42 13.22 14.57 -4.24
N PHE A 43 12.84 15.82 -4.43
CA PHE A 43 12.24 16.63 -3.38
C PHE A 43 10.85 17.06 -3.81
N PHE A 44 9.88 16.80 -2.95
CA PHE A 44 8.49 17.21 -3.14
C PHE A 44 8.19 18.36 -2.18
N ASP A 45 7.90 19.51 -2.75
CA ASP A 45 7.52 20.70 -2.00
C ASP A 45 6.01 20.70 -1.72
N GLN A 46 5.65 21.02 -0.51
CA GLN A 46 4.27 21.12 -0.05
C GLN A 46 4.02 22.51 0.51
N VAL A 47 2.87 23.06 0.19
CA VAL A 47 2.39 24.32 0.72
C VAL A 47 1.32 24.03 1.78
N GLY A 48 1.47 24.56 2.97
CA GLY A 48 0.50 24.42 4.04
C GLY A 48 -0.75 25.28 3.82
N SER A 49 -1.74 25.08 4.68
CA SER A 49 -2.99 25.83 4.62
C SER A 49 -2.76 27.33 4.89
N LEU A 50 -3.44 28.17 4.13
CA LEU A 50 -3.42 29.62 4.27
C LEU A 50 -4.74 30.09 4.88
N ALA A 51 -4.68 31.12 5.72
CA ALA A 51 -5.86 31.77 6.27
C ALA A 51 -6.08 33.13 5.60
N ALA A 52 -7.30 33.39 5.12
CA ALA A 52 -7.66 34.70 4.64
C ALA A 52 -7.95 35.64 5.80
N VAL A 53 -7.42 36.86 5.75
CA VAL A 53 -7.68 37.89 6.76
C VAL A 53 -8.73 38.84 6.26
N LYS A 54 -9.76 39.07 7.08
CA LYS A 54 -10.80 40.03 6.77
C LYS A 54 -10.27 41.47 6.96
N ARG A 55 -10.40 42.27 5.91
CA ARG A 55 -10.06 43.68 5.96
C ARG A 55 -11.01 44.41 6.91
N ALA A 56 -10.47 45.15 7.88
CA ALA A 56 -11.25 45.85 8.90
C ALA A 56 -11.68 47.24 8.45
N SER A 57 -10.91 47.98 7.62
CA SER A 57 -11.22 49.31 7.13
C SER A 57 -10.88 49.53 5.66
N ARG A 58 -11.46 50.59 5.04
CA ARG A 58 -11.26 50.89 3.62
C ARG A 58 -9.82 51.28 3.25
N HIS A 59 -9.05 51.81 4.17
CA HIS A 59 -7.69 52.34 3.98
C HIS A 59 -6.65 51.56 4.77
N GLN A 60 -6.97 50.33 5.18
CA GLN A 60 -6.03 49.45 5.87
C GLN A 60 -5.04 48.88 4.87
N ASP A 61 -3.77 48.85 5.23
CA ASP A 61 -2.72 48.17 4.50
C ASP A 61 -3.00 46.67 4.45
N THR A 62 -2.60 46.03 3.34
CA THR A 62 -2.73 44.61 3.18
C THR A 62 -1.71 43.90 4.07
N LEU A 63 -2.21 43.08 4.99
CA LEU A 63 -1.36 42.21 5.82
C LEU A 63 -0.68 41.14 4.92
N ILE A 64 0.63 41.19 4.90
CA ILE A 64 1.43 40.13 4.24
C ILE A 64 1.51 38.98 5.22
N GLN A 65 1.22 37.76 4.71
CA GLN A 65 1.34 36.51 5.48
C GLN A 65 2.40 35.64 4.85
N ASP A 66 3.21 35.03 5.67
CA ASP A 66 4.20 34.05 5.20
C ASP A 66 3.48 32.73 4.88
N THR A 67 3.72 32.21 3.69
CA THR A 67 3.20 30.93 3.23
C THR A 67 4.06 29.80 3.81
N PRO A 68 3.49 28.88 4.61
CA PRO A 68 4.26 27.77 5.15
C PRO A 68 4.63 26.79 4.04
N HIS A 69 5.92 26.59 3.85
CA HIS A 69 6.48 25.60 2.93
C HIS A 69 7.08 24.43 3.70
N SER A 70 6.85 23.24 3.23
CA SER A 70 7.53 22.03 3.72
C SER A 70 8.04 21.23 2.53
N ARG A 71 9.09 20.46 2.77
CA ARG A 71 9.75 19.66 1.74
C ARG A 71 9.96 18.24 2.25
N ARG A 72 9.66 17.26 1.40
CA ARG A 72 9.89 15.83 1.64
C ARG A 72 10.90 15.30 0.64
N MET A 73 11.85 14.52 1.09
CA MET A 73 12.83 13.85 0.24
C MET A 73 12.41 12.41 0.00
N VAL A 74 12.52 11.98 -1.24
CA VAL A 74 12.36 10.59 -1.67
C VAL A 74 13.67 10.14 -2.31
N SER A 75 14.19 8.98 -1.92
CA SER A 75 15.32 8.30 -2.55
C SER A 75 14.82 7.14 -3.39
N LEU A 76 15.48 6.88 -4.51
CA LEU A 76 15.21 5.73 -5.35
C LEU A 76 16.07 4.55 -4.91
N ASP A 77 15.41 3.41 -4.70
CA ASP A 77 16.07 2.13 -4.46
C ASP A 77 15.92 1.25 -5.72
N THR A 78 16.97 0.52 -6.06
CA THR A 78 16.96 -0.40 -7.20
C THR A 78 16.65 -1.79 -6.72
N TYR A 79 15.61 -2.40 -7.30
CA TYR A 79 15.22 -3.79 -7.04
C TYR A 79 15.58 -4.63 -8.25
N GLU A 80 16.28 -5.72 -8.03
CA GLU A 80 16.70 -6.64 -9.08
C GLU A 80 16.26 -8.06 -8.74
N TRP A 81 15.94 -8.82 -9.77
CA TRP A 81 15.74 -10.25 -9.66
C TRP A 81 16.53 -10.93 -10.78
N ALA A 82 17.30 -11.93 -10.44
CA ALA A 82 18.05 -12.73 -11.37
C ALA A 82 17.99 -14.19 -10.97
N ASP A 83 17.83 -15.07 -11.96
CA ASP A 83 17.95 -16.51 -11.80
C ASP A 83 18.80 -17.07 -12.92
N LEU A 84 19.61 -18.06 -12.60
CA LEU A 84 20.50 -18.72 -13.57
C LEU A 84 20.00 -20.14 -13.80
N ILE A 85 19.60 -20.43 -15.04
CA ILE A 85 19.22 -21.78 -15.47
C ILE A 85 20.31 -22.33 -16.35
N ASP A 86 20.95 -23.42 -15.91
CA ASP A 86 21.96 -24.10 -16.71
C ASP A 86 21.33 -24.75 -17.96
N ASP A 87 22.03 -24.65 -19.09
CA ASP A 87 21.58 -25.27 -20.34
C ASP A 87 21.47 -26.80 -20.25
N ALA A 88 22.32 -27.44 -19.43
CA ALA A 88 22.22 -28.86 -19.14
C ALA A 88 20.93 -29.25 -18.43
N ASP A 89 20.42 -28.37 -17.57
CA ASP A 89 19.17 -28.59 -16.86
C ASP A 89 17.95 -28.31 -17.76
N LYS A 90 18.02 -27.34 -18.67
CA LYS A 90 16.99 -27.09 -19.68
C LYS A 90 16.74 -28.34 -20.56
N VAL A 91 17.80 -29.03 -20.95
CA VAL A 91 17.69 -30.24 -21.75
C VAL A 91 17.03 -31.39 -20.99
N ARG A 92 17.17 -31.41 -19.67
CA ARG A 92 16.56 -32.43 -18.79
C ARG A 92 15.12 -32.10 -18.38
N MET A 93 14.70 -30.86 -18.52
CA MET A 93 13.35 -30.42 -18.18
C MET A 93 12.38 -30.76 -19.32
N LEU A 94 11.23 -31.34 -18.98
CA LEU A 94 10.15 -31.65 -19.92
C LEU A 94 9.38 -30.40 -20.40
N ALA A 95 9.50 -29.28 -19.68
CA ALA A 95 8.85 -28.02 -19.98
C ALA A 95 9.83 -26.87 -19.79
N ASP A 96 9.72 -25.83 -20.63
CA ASP A 96 10.47 -24.58 -20.46
C ASP A 96 9.85 -23.71 -19.38
N PRO A 97 10.51 -23.49 -18.21
CA PRO A 97 9.96 -22.70 -17.11
C PRO A 97 10.16 -21.18 -17.30
N THR A 98 10.86 -20.74 -18.34
CA THR A 98 11.33 -19.35 -18.51
C THR A 98 10.18 -18.34 -18.42
N SER A 99 9.05 -18.62 -19.06
CA SER A 99 7.88 -17.73 -19.05
C SER A 99 7.21 -17.65 -17.67
N VAL A 100 7.20 -18.76 -16.92
CA VAL A 100 6.62 -18.83 -15.56
C VAL A 100 7.52 -18.11 -14.56
N TYR A 101 8.85 -18.24 -14.72
CA TYR A 101 9.81 -17.53 -13.88
C TYR A 101 9.76 -16.02 -14.11
N ALA A 102 9.63 -15.57 -15.36
CA ALA A 102 9.43 -14.16 -15.67
C ALA A 102 8.14 -13.60 -15.04
N GLN A 103 7.03 -14.35 -15.06
CA GLN A 103 5.80 -13.96 -14.40
C GLN A 103 5.96 -13.91 -12.86
N ALA A 104 6.66 -14.87 -12.28
CA ALA A 104 6.95 -14.89 -10.85
C ALA A 104 7.83 -13.70 -10.43
N ALA A 105 8.82 -13.34 -11.25
CA ALA A 105 9.68 -12.18 -11.06
C ALA A 105 8.88 -10.86 -11.12
N ALA A 106 8.05 -10.68 -12.13
CA ALA A 106 7.17 -9.52 -12.25
C ALA A 106 6.24 -9.39 -11.03
N ALA A 107 5.69 -10.51 -10.55
CA ALA A 107 4.88 -10.52 -9.33
C ALA A 107 5.71 -10.16 -8.08
N ALA A 108 6.96 -10.58 -7.99
CA ALA A 108 7.87 -10.22 -6.90
C ALA A 108 8.17 -8.71 -6.89
N MET A 109 8.42 -8.12 -8.06
CA MET A 109 8.62 -6.68 -8.21
C MET A 109 7.39 -5.87 -7.77
N GLY A 110 6.18 -6.31 -8.16
CA GLY A 110 4.94 -5.69 -7.69
C GLY A 110 4.80 -5.71 -6.16
N ARG A 111 5.18 -6.82 -5.53
CA ARG A 111 5.18 -6.92 -4.06
C ARG A 111 6.23 -6.04 -3.40
N SER A 112 7.40 -5.87 -4.00
CA SER A 112 8.45 -4.97 -3.48
C SER A 112 8.01 -3.50 -3.50
N MET A 113 7.23 -3.09 -4.50
CA MET A 113 6.61 -1.76 -4.51
C MET A 113 5.63 -1.58 -3.33
N ASP A 114 4.81 -2.58 -3.03
CA ASP A 114 3.92 -2.54 -1.86
C ASP A 114 4.71 -2.41 -0.56
N ASP A 115 5.83 -3.14 -0.42
CA ASP A 115 6.68 -3.05 0.76
C ASP A 115 7.30 -1.65 0.94
N ALA A 116 7.73 -1.03 -0.16
CA ALA A 116 8.26 0.34 -0.14
C ALA A 116 7.18 1.34 0.33
N ILE A 117 5.95 1.22 -0.20
CA ILE A 117 4.83 2.07 0.20
C ILE A 117 4.47 1.87 1.68
N ILE A 118 4.40 0.61 2.14
CA ILE A 118 4.10 0.28 3.55
C ILE A 118 5.19 0.82 4.47
N SER A 119 6.46 0.64 4.11
CA SER A 119 7.59 1.15 4.86
C SER A 119 7.57 2.68 4.99
N ALA A 120 7.27 3.38 3.89
CA ALA A 120 7.16 4.83 3.88
C ALA A 120 5.96 5.33 4.71
N ALA A 121 4.80 4.65 4.62
CA ALA A 121 3.60 5.03 5.35
C ALA A 121 3.72 4.88 6.87
N THR A 122 4.55 3.94 7.32
CA THR A 122 4.71 3.61 8.76
C THR A 122 6.04 4.09 9.34
N GLY A 123 6.96 4.54 8.49
CA GLY A 123 8.30 4.99 8.87
C GLY A 123 8.40 6.48 9.10
N THR A 124 9.64 6.94 9.25
CA THR A 124 10.01 8.36 9.37
C THR A 124 10.17 8.98 8.00
N SER A 125 9.75 10.22 7.84
CA SER A 125 9.95 10.99 6.61
C SER A 125 11.17 11.90 6.72
N LEU A 126 11.92 12.04 5.63
CA LEU A 126 13.05 12.94 5.53
C LEU A 126 12.57 14.32 5.05
N THR A 127 12.85 15.35 5.87
CA THR A 127 12.38 16.72 5.66
C THR A 127 13.53 17.72 5.66
N GLY A 128 13.23 19.00 5.45
CA GLY A 128 14.20 20.08 5.38
C GLY A 128 14.73 20.32 3.99
N SER A 129 15.47 21.39 3.79
CA SER A 129 15.96 21.85 2.47
C SER A 129 16.83 20.80 1.76
N SER A 130 17.56 20.00 2.51
CA SER A 130 18.46 18.94 2.00
C SER A 130 18.00 17.52 2.36
N GLY A 131 16.83 17.35 2.98
CA GLY A 131 16.36 16.04 3.44
C GLY A 131 17.12 15.46 4.64
N GLY A 132 17.84 16.30 5.39
CA GLY A 132 18.65 15.84 6.52
C GLY A 132 17.90 15.71 7.85
N THR A 133 16.65 16.13 7.92
CA THR A 133 15.84 16.09 9.14
C THR A 133 14.87 14.92 9.10
N SER A 134 15.00 14.00 10.04
CA SER A 134 14.07 12.88 10.23
C SER A 134 12.82 13.39 10.97
N THR A 135 11.65 13.15 10.43
CA THR A 135 10.38 13.57 11.02
C THR A 135 9.45 12.38 11.13
N ASP A 136 9.08 12.05 12.36
CA ASP A 136 8.12 10.98 12.65
C ASP A 136 6.68 11.44 12.39
N MET A 137 5.78 10.48 12.29
CA MET A 137 4.35 10.77 12.24
C MET A 137 3.93 11.47 13.54
N VAL A 138 3.13 12.54 13.40
CA VAL A 138 2.59 13.26 14.55
C VAL A 138 1.78 12.33 15.44
N SER A 139 2.06 12.33 16.74
CA SER A 139 1.41 11.44 17.72
C SER A 139 -0.14 11.51 17.70
N GLY A 140 -0.70 12.69 17.39
CA GLY A 140 -2.14 12.88 17.22
C GLY A 140 -2.76 12.11 16.04
N ASN A 141 -1.94 11.68 15.09
CA ASN A 141 -2.36 10.89 13.94
C ASN A 141 -2.20 9.38 14.16
N ILE A 142 -1.74 8.98 15.34
CA ILE A 142 -1.54 7.57 15.71
C ILE A 142 -2.68 7.14 16.62
N ILE A 143 -3.42 6.13 16.20
CA ILE A 143 -4.45 5.49 17.01
C ILE A 143 -3.79 4.30 17.73
N ALA A 144 -3.73 4.37 19.06
CA ALA A 144 -3.10 3.35 19.86
C ALA A 144 -3.81 1.99 19.71
N HIS A 145 -3.04 0.91 19.78
CA HIS A 145 -3.56 -0.44 19.74
C HIS A 145 -4.59 -0.71 20.86
N GLY A 146 -4.32 -0.26 22.10
CA GLY A 146 -5.24 -0.34 23.22
C GLY A 146 -5.65 -1.77 23.59
N SER A 147 -4.79 -2.77 23.32
CA SER A 147 -5.06 -4.21 23.53
C SER A 147 -6.38 -4.69 22.91
N ALA A 148 -6.79 -4.06 21.81
CA ALA A 148 -8.01 -4.39 21.09
C ALA A 148 -7.76 -4.41 19.58
N ASP A 149 -8.44 -5.31 18.89
CA ASP A 149 -8.39 -5.46 17.45
C ASP A 149 -8.98 -4.24 16.72
N LEU A 150 -8.94 -4.27 15.39
CA LEU A 150 -9.56 -3.24 14.57
C LEU A 150 -11.07 -3.25 14.81
N SER A 151 -11.61 -2.08 15.12
CA SER A 151 -13.04 -1.88 15.40
C SER A 151 -13.60 -0.70 14.61
N VAL A 152 -14.91 -0.64 14.46
CA VAL A 152 -15.60 0.49 13.84
C VAL A 152 -15.27 1.81 14.55
N ALA A 153 -15.12 1.79 15.87
CA ALA A 153 -14.73 2.98 16.65
C ALA A 153 -13.35 3.51 16.22
N LYS A 154 -12.37 2.64 15.97
CA LYS A 154 -11.04 3.05 15.45
C LYS A 154 -11.12 3.61 14.04
N LEU A 155 -11.99 3.07 13.18
CA LEU A 155 -12.23 3.61 11.83
C LEU A 155 -12.86 5.00 11.89
N ILE A 156 -13.82 5.22 12.80
CA ILE A 156 -14.42 6.54 13.03
C ILE A 156 -13.37 7.53 13.55
N GLN A 157 -12.46 7.09 14.43
CA GLN A 157 -11.34 7.93 14.89
C GLN A 157 -10.39 8.28 13.74
N ALA A 158 -10.05 7.33 12.87
CA ALA A 158 -9.22 7.59 11.70
C ALA A 158 -9.87 8.61 10.76
N LYS A 159 -11.18 8.47 10.51
CA LYS A 159 -11.95 9.44 9.73
C LYS A 159 -11.92 10.83 10.39
N LYS A 160 -12.15 10.90 11.69
CA LYS A 160 -12.11 12.15 12.45
C LYS A 160 -10.74 12.85 12.36
N ILE A 161 -9.64 12.09 12.39
CA ILE A 161 -8.29 12.67 12.25
C ILE A 161 -8.12 13.32 10.88
N LEU A 162 -8.53 12.66 9.80
CA LEU A 162 -8.46 13.22 8.45
C LEU A 162 -9.38 14.44 8.28
N ASP A 163 -10.59 14.38 8.81
CA ASP A 163 -11.55 15.49 8.76
C ASP A 163 -11.04 16.72 9.57
N ASN A 164 -10.44 16.48 10.74
CA ASN A 164 -9.80 17.55 11.53
C ASN A 164 -8.57 18.14 10.83
N GLY A 165 -7.88 17.36 9.99
CA GLY A 165 -6.80 17.82 9.12
C GLY A 165 -7.31 18.61 7.90
N SER A 166 -8.61 18.88 7.80
CA SER A 166 -9.25 19.57 6.67
C SER A 166 -8.95 18.93 5.30
N VAL A 167 -8.80 17.59 5.29
CA VAL A 167 -8.68 16.85 4.04
C VAL A 167 -10.01 16.89 3.30
N ASP A 168 -9.98 17.36 2.04
CA ASP A 168 -11.18 17.50 1.23
C ASP A 168 -11.93 16.16 1.13
N PRO A 169 -13.24 16.12 1.43
CA PRO A 169 -14.05 14.90 1.34
C PRO A 169 -14.17 14.33 -0.08
N SER A 170 -13.92 15.13 -1.11
CA SER A 170 -13.94 14.68 -2.51
C SER A 170 -12.73 13.82 -2.88
N ILE A 171 -11.63 13.93 -2.14
CA ILE A 171 -10.44 13.11 -2.35
C ILE A 171 -10.69 11.70 -1.83
N GLN A 172 -10.41 10.71 -2.67
CA GLN A 172 -10.58 9.31 -2.28
C GLN A 172 -9.67 8.97 -1.11
N ARG A 173 -10.25 8.34 -0.09
CA ARG A 173 -9.53 7.86 1.10
C ARG A 173 -9.37 6.37 1.05
N TYR A 174 -8.20 5.90 1.40
CA TYR A 174 -7.85 4.48 1.40
C TYR A 174 -7.46 4.04 2.81
N ILE A 175 -7.60 2.76 3.05
CA ILE A 175 -7.10 2.10 4.26
C ILE A 175 -6.51 0.75 3.90
N ALA A 176 -5.27 0.51 4.35
CA ALA A 176 -4.61 -0.78 4.23
C ALA A 176 -4.85 -1.60 5.48
N VAL A 177 -5.44 -2.79 5.31
CA VAL A 177 -5.76 -3.74 6.38
C VAL A 177 -5.31 -5.13 5.98
N ALA A 178 -5.10 -6.01 6.98
CA ALA A 178 -4.87 -7.41 6.68
C ALA A 178 -6.15 -8.24 6.93
N PRO A 179 -6.21 -9.49 6.41
CA PRO A 179 -7.38 -10.35 6.57
C PRO A 179 -7.85 -10.52 8.02
N ALA A 180 -6.91 -10.64 8.98
CA ALA A 180 -7.24 -10.78 10.39
C ALA A 180 -8.00 -9.55 10.97
N GLN A 181 -7.69 -8.34 10.48
CA GLN A 181 -8.40 -7.12 10.91
C GLN A 181 -9.81 -7.04 10.33
N VAL A 182 -10.01 -7.58 9.13
CA VAL A 182 -11.34 -7.68 8.53
C VAL A 182 -12.18 -8.73 9.28
N GLU A 183 -11.57 -9.87 9.66
CA GLU A 183 -12.21 -10.87 10.51
C GLU A 183 -12.63 -10.26 11.87
N ALA A 184 -11.76 -9.46 12.49
CA ALA A 184 -12.07 -8.77 13.74
C ALA A 184 -13.26 -7.81 13.61
N LEU A 185 -13.37 -7.09 12.48
CA LEU A 185 -14.52 -6.21 12.20
C LEU A 185 -15.84 -6.99 12.11
N LEU A 186 -15.81 -8.20 11.55
CA LEU A 186 -16.98 -9.07 11.47
C LEU A 186 -17.36 -9.66 12.84
N GLY A 187 -16.38 -9.91 13.70
CA GLY A 187 -16.59 -10.47 15.03
C GLY A 187 -17.20 -9.50 16.04
N VAL A 188 -17.30 -8.21 15.70
CA VAL A 188 -17.87 -7.20 16.63
C VAL A 188 -19.37 -7.32 16.67
N THR A 189 -19.91 -7.94 17.73
CA THR A 189 -21.35 -8.18 17.96
C THR A 189 -22.16 -6.90 18.22
N SER A 190 -21.51 -5.77 18.49
CA SER A 190 -22.15 -4.46 18.73
C SER A 190 -22.45 -3.66 17.47
N VAL A 191 -22.15 -4.21 16.29
CA VAL A 191 -22.46 -3.58 15.00
C VAL A 191 -23.97 -3.68 14.79
N THR A 192 -24.64 -2.55 14.55
CA THR A 192 -26.06 -2.54 14.20
C THR A 192 -26.30 -3.36 12.93
N SER A 193 -27.51 -3.91 12.76
CA SER A 193 -27.80 -4.81 11.65
C SER A 193 -27.49 -4.20 10.26
N SER A 194 -27.62 -2.87 10.10
CA SER A 194 -27.23 -2.15 8.88
C SER A 194 -25.73 -2.06 8.68
N ASP A 195 -24.95 -1.79 9.75
CA ASP A 195 -23.49 -1.75 9.70
C ASP A 195 -22.92 -3.14 9.42
N PHE A 196 -23.49 -4.18 10.02
CA PHE A 196 -23.12 -5.57 9.77
C PHE A 196 -23.35 -5.96 8.30
N SER A 197 -24.47 -5.52 7.71
CA SER A 197 -24.74 -5.74 6.29
C SER A 197 -23.69 -5.09 5.40
N ASN A 198 -23.27 -3.85 5.70
CA ASN A 198 -22.22 -3.14 4.95
C ASN A 198 -20.85 -3.79 5.11
N ILE A 199 -20.48 -4.23 6.32
CA ILE A 199 -19.21 -4.95 6.55
C ILE A 199 -19.23 -6.30 5.83
N LYS A 200 -20.36 -7.02 5.86
CA LYS A 200 -20.50 -8.28 5.15
C LYS A 200 -20.37 -8.09 3.64
N ALA A 201 -20.97 -7.06 3.06
CA ALA A 201 -20.85 -6.73 1.65
C ALA A 201 -19.39 -6.35 1.28
N LEU A 202 -18.67 -5.65 2.17
CA LEU A 202 -17.24 -5.36 2.00
C LEU A 202 -16.40 -6.64 1.94
N VAL A 203 -16.66 -7.61 2.82
CA VAL A 203 -15.91 -8.88 2.85
C VAL A 203 -16.25 -9.76 1.66
N GLN A 204 -17.49 -9.72 1.19
CA GLN A 204 -17.93 -10.45 0.00
C GLN A 204 -17.43 -9.80 -1.31
N GLY A 205 -16.80 -8.62 -1.22
CA GLY A 205 -16.31 -7.87 -2.38
C GLY A 205 -17.43 -7.19 -3.19
N GLU A 206 -18.64 -7.10 -2.65
CA GLU A 206 -19.77 -6.39 -3.28
C GLU A 206 -19.65 -4.87 -3.13
N VAL A 207 -18.96 -4.40 -2.07
CA VAL A 207 -18.75 -2.99 -1.78
C VAL A 207 -17.27 -2.78 -1.42
N ASP A 208 -16.60 -1.90 -2.13
CA ASP A 208 -15.19 -1.57 -1.89
C ASP A 208 -14.99 -0.53 -0.78
N THR A 209 -16.05 0.17 -0.37
CA THR A 209 -15.96 1.33 0.50
C THR A 209 -16.81 1.16 1.76
N PHE A 210 -16.22 1.47 2.91
CA PHE A 210 -16.91 1.54 4.20
C PHE A 210 -16.47 2.76 4.98
N LEU A 211 -17.40 3.53 5.56
CA LEU A 211 -17.14 4.79 6.27
C LEU A 211 -16.36 5.84 5.45
N GLY A 212 -16.42 5.78 4.11
CA GLY A 212 -15.70 6.68 3.21
C GLY A 212 -14.25 6.26 2.93
N PHE A 213 -13.82 5.09 3.41
CA PHE A 213 -12.54 4.49 3.07
C PHE A 213 -12.70 3.38 2.05
N LYS A 214 -11.85 3.36 1.04
CA LYS A 214 -11.67 2.20 0.17
C LYS A 214 -10.68 1.24 0.82
N PHE A 215 -11.10 0.01 1.03
CA PHE A 215 -10.29 -0.99 1.71
C PHE A 215 -9.36 -1.70 0.74
N ILE A 216 -8.10 -1.80 1.11
CA ILE A 216 -7.10 -2.57 0.39
C ILE A 216 -6.57 -3.63 1.34
N MET A 217 -6.81 -4.90 1.01
CA MET A 217 -6.31 -6.02 1.80
C MET A 217 -4.88 -6.36 1.38
N SER A 218 -3.96 -6.31 2.35
CA SER A 218 -2.57 -6.73 2.14
C SER A 218 -2.10 -7.60 3.31
N THR A 219 -1.49 -8.72 2.98
CA THR A 219 -0.85 -9.61 3.97
C THR A 219 0.55 -9.13 4.36
N ARG A 220 1.07 -8.12 3.66
CA ARG A 220 2.46 -7.61 3.81
C ARG A 220 2.61 -6.54 4.87
N LEU A 221 1.51 -6.11 5.51
CA LEU A 221 1.56 -5.11 6.59
C LEU A 221 2.48 -5.56 7.72
N ALA A 222 3.34 -4.65 8.20
CA ALA A 222 4.31 -4.91 9.25
C ALA A 222 3.65 -5.42 10.55
N VAL A 223 4.27 -6.42 11.15
CA VAL A 223 3.86 -6.98 12.45
C VAL A 223 5.02 -6.82 13.43
N ALA A 224 4.78 -6.13 14.53
CA ALA A 224 5.72 -6.01 15.62
C ALA A 224 5.05 -6.39 16.93
N SER A 225 5.67 -7.29 17.71
CA SER A 225 5.12 -7.76 19.01
C SER A 225 3.66 -8.20 18.92
N ASN A 226 3.31 -8.94 17.90
CA ASN A 226 1.95 -9.42 17.61
C ASN A 226 0.92 -8.31 17.30
N ILE A 227 1.38 -7.07 17.08
CA ILE A 227 0.56 -5.94 16.68
C ILE A 227 0.81 -5.67 15.21
N ARG A 228 -0.26 -5.62 14.41
CA ARG A 228 -0.20 -5.28 13.00
C ARG A 228 -0.56 -3.83 12.79
N THR A 229 0.32 -3.10 12.10
CA THR A 229 0.10 -1.69 11.79
C THR A 229 -0.75 -1.56 10.54
N CYS A 230 -1.94 -0.99 10.69
CA CYS A 230 -2.82 -0.56 9.61
C CYS A 230 -2.66 0.94 9.43
N PHE A 231 -2.81 1.45 8.21
CA PHE A 231 -2.74 2.89 7.95
C PHE A 231 -3.83 3.33 6.99
N ALA A 232 -4.32 4.56 7.21
CA ALA A 232 -5.32 5.20 6.38
C ALA A 232 -4.76 6.52 5.83
N TRP A 233 -5.07 6.81 4.56
CA TRP A 233 -4.55 8.00 3.88
C TRP A 233 -5.55 8.52 2.85
N ALA A 234 -5.36 9.77 2.44
CA ALA A 234 -5.97 10.32 1.24
C ALA A 234 -5.02 10.07 0.05
N GLU A 235 -5.54 9.92 -1.15
CA GLU A 235 -4.76 9.59 -2.36
C GLU A 235 -3.51 10.45 -2.52
N ASP A 236 -3.61 11.76 -2.27
CA ASP A 236 -2.49 12.69 -2.35
C ASP A 236 -1.53 12.64 -1.14
N GLY A 237 -1.89 11.89 -0.10
CA GLY A 237 -1.13 11.84 1.16
C GLY A 237 0.14 11.01 1.08
N ILE A 238 0.21 10.08 0.14
CA ILE A 238 1.40 9.25 -0.11
C ILE A 238 1.81 9.42 -1.57
N LYS A 239 3.08 9.76 -1.79
CA LYS A 239 3.66 9.88 -3.13
C LYS A 239 4.67 8.77 -3.37
N LEU A 240 4.52 8.09 -4.49
CA LEU A 240 5.43 7.07 -4.98
C LEU A 240 6.32 7.68 -6.07
N GLY A 241 7.62 7.80 -5.80
CA GLY A 241 8.60 8.16 -6.80
C GLY A 241 8.96 6.95 -7.66
N VAL A 242 8.70 7.02 -8.95
CA VAL A 242 9.07 5.98 -9.90
C VAL A 242 10.19 6.50 -10.78
N GLY A 243 11.32 5.81 -10.79
CA GLY A 243 12.44 6.10 -11.68
C GLY A 243 12.11 5.61 -13.10
N LYS A 244 12.75 4.55 -13.52
CA LYS A 244 12.46 3.89 -14.79
C LYS A 244 12.02 2.46 -14.51
N ASP A 245 10.79 2.14 -14.91
CA ASP A 245 10.36 0.75 -14.99
C ASP A 245 11.15 0.10 -16.16
N VAL A 246 12.11 -0.74 -15.85
CA VAL A 246 12.80 -1.57 -16.82
C VAL A 246 12.15 -2.93 -16.77
N MET A 247 11.39 -3.27 -17.81
CA MET A 247 10.87 -4.61 -18.03
C MET A 247 11.88 -5.46 -18.79
#